data_3d4c21923ed5c2dc7b523241b788615e
#
_entry.id   3d4c21923ed5c2dc7b523241b788615e
#
_cell.length_a   1.000
_cell.length_b   1.000
_cell.length_c   1.000
_cell.angle_alpha   90.00
_cell.angle_beta   90.00
_cell.angle_gamma   90.00
#
_symmetry.space_group_name_H-M   'P 1'
#
loop_
_entity.id
_entity.type
_entity.pdbx_description
1 polymer ?
#
loop_
_entity_poly.entity_id
_entity_poly.type
_entity_poly.pdbx_seq_one_letter_code
_entity_poly.pdbx_strand_id
1 'polypeptide(L)'
;MELITVLRKATSYDCEAIYNAHLFAVRYACKNCYSDEILQVWSRLLYPESYLEGIKHKELWVAEYKHKIQGFFQLDIAKAELDALYVHPFVHNRGIGTALLQKAENLAFEADLTFVKLYASLNSTYFYHINHYHTLEKCQLMLDEEKDICLLYTSPSPRDGLLS
;
A
#
# COMPACT_ATOMS: atom_id res chain seq x y z
N MET A 1 -1.72 15.48 25.11
CA MET A 1 -0.93 14.27 24.82
C MET A 1 -0.82 14.10 23.33
N GLU A 2 0.40 13.95 22.84
CA GLU A 2 0.64 13.77 21.41
C GLU A 2 0.21 12.36 20.98
N LEU A 3 -0.48 12.29 19.82
CA LEU A 3 -0.92 11.02 19.27
C LEU A 3 0.19 10.45 18.38
N ILE A 4 0.62 9.25 18.67
CA ILE A 4 1.74 8.60 18.01
C ILE A 4 1.22 7.46 17.14
N THR A 5 1.73 7.38 15.90
CA THR A 5 1.53 6.23 15.03
C THR A 5 2.50 5.14 15.42
N VAL A 6 1.99 3.96 15.71
CA VAL A 6 2.80 2.78 16.05
C VAL A 6 2.82 1.84 14.86
N LEU A 7 4.02 1.49 14.40
CA LEU A 7 4.21 0.51 13.32
C LEU A 7 4.64 -0.82 13.95
N ARG A 8 3.96 -1.89 13.57
CA ARG A 8 4.33 -3.23 14.03
C ARG A 8 3.99 -4.27 12.96
N LYS A 9 4.62 -5.43 13.07
CA LYS A 9 4.31 -6.54 12.17
C LYS A 9 2.88 -7.02 12.40
N ALA A 10 2.17 -7.33 11.32
CA ALA A 10 0.80 -7.84 11.41
C ALA A 10 0.79 -9.28 11.92
N THR A 11 -0.28 -9.63 12.61
CA THR A 11 -0.58 -11.00 13.05
C THR A 11 -1.89 -11.45 12.42
N SER A 12 -2.18 -12.75 12.54
CA SER A 12 -3.44 -13.29 11.99
C SER A 12 -4.69 -12.64 12.61
N TYR A 13 -4.58 -12.08 13.79
CA TYR A 13 -5.68 -11.37 14.44
C TYR A 13 -5.99 -10.01 13.81
N ASP A 14 -5.12 -9.51 12.94
CA ASP A 14 -5.27 -8.18 12.34
C ASP A 14 -6.00 -8.22 10.99
N CYS A 15 -6.31 -9.40 10.46
CA CYS A 15 -6.86 -9.56 9.11
C CYS A 15 -8.11 -8.71 8.87
N GLU A 16 -9.05 -8.71 9.79
CA GLU A 16 -10.29 -7.96 9.61
C GLU A 16 -10.07 -6.45 9.64
N ALA A 17 -9.20 -5.98 10.53
CA ALA A 17 -8.87 -4.56 10.61
C ALA A 17 -8.12 -4.09 9.36
N ILE A 18 -7.20 -4.92 8.84
CA ILE A 18 -6.49 -4.64 7.59
C ILE A 18 -7.50 -4.58 6.43
N TYR A 19 -8.40 -5.56 6.37
CA TYR A 19 -9.46 -5.59 5.37
C TYR A 19 -10.29 -4.32 5.38
N ASN A 20 -10.72 -3.87 6.55
CA ASN A 20 -11.52 -2.65 6.67
C ASN A 20 -10.77 -1.42 6.16
N ALA A 21 -9.51 -1.25 6.55
CA ALA A 21 -8.71 -0.12 6.08
C ALA A 21 -8.53 -0.16 4.56
N HIS A 22 -8.26 -1.34 4.01
CA HIS A 22 -8.08 -1.53 2.57
C HIS A 22 -9.37 -1.25 1.80
N LEU A 23 -10.47 -1.84 2.26
CA LEU A 23 -11.78 -1.68 1.62
C LEU A 23 -12.22 -0.22 1.58
N PHE A 24 -12.10 0.49 2.71
CA PHE A 24 -12.45 1.90 2.75
C PHE A 24 -11.54 2.75 1.86
N ALA A 25 -10.25 2.44 1.80
CA ALA A 25 -9.33 3.13 0.90
C ALA A 25 -9.76 2.96 -0.56
N VAL A 26 -10.08 1.72 -0.97
CA VAL A 26 -10.53 1.45 -2.34
C VAL A 26 -11.85 2.18 -2.63
N ARG A 27 -12.82 2.08 -1.75
CA ARG A 27 -14.15 2.65 -2.00
C ARG A 27 -14.17 4.18 -1.99
N TYR A 28 -13.41 4.81 -1.10
CA TYR A 28 -13.52 6.25 -0.89
C TYR A 28 -12.34 7.04 -1.43
N ALA A 29 -11.10 6.56 -1.28
CA ALA A 29 -9.95 7.28 -1.79
C ALA A 29 -9.80 7.14 -3.31
N CYS A 30 -10.24 6.02 -3.88
CA CYS A 30 -10.09 5.75 -5.31
C CYS A 30 -11.29 6.19 -6.16
N LYS A 31 -12.39 6.64 -5.55
CA LYS A 31 -13.67 6.88 -6.25
C LYS A 31 -13.59 7.94 -7.35
N ASN A 32 -12.67 8.89 -7.26
CA ASN A 32 -12.55 9.95 -8.26
C ASN A 32 -11.68 9.56 -9.46
N CYS A 33 -10.98 8.43 -9.39
CA CYS A 33 -10.05 7.99 -10.43
C CYS A 33 -10.51 6.72 -11.15
N TYR A 34 -11.50 6.02 -10.60
CA TYR A 34 -11.99 4.77 -11.17
C TYR A 34 -13.51 4.77 -11.22
N SER A 35 -14.07 4.04 -12.19
CA SER A 35 -15.53 3.90 -12.29
C SER A 35 -16.09 3.09 -11.13
N ASP A 36 -17.39 3.28 -10.85
CA ASP A 36 -18.08 2.50 -9.82
C ASP A 36 -17.98 0.99 -10.08
N GLU A 37 -18.04 0.59 -11.34
CA GLU A 37 -17.95 -0.80 -11.75
C GLU A 37 -16.58 -1.40 -11.38
N ILE A 38 -15.50 -0.69 -11.66
CA ILE A 38 -14.14 -1.10 -11.29
C ILE A 38 -14.01 -1.20 -9.78
N LEU A 39 -14.52 -0.21 -9.04
CA LEU A 39 -14.45 -0.22 -7.58
C LEU A 39 -15.23 -1.38 -6.98
N GLN A 40 -16.38 -1.74 -7.55
CA GLN A 40 -17.16 -2.89 -7.09
C GLN A 40 -16.40 -4.20 -7.30
N VAL A 41 -15.81 -4.41 -8.48
CA VAL A 41 -15.02 -5.61 -8.76
C VAL A 41 -13.82 -5.67 -7.84
N TRP A 42 -13.08 -4.58 -7.70
CA TRP A 42 -11.91 -4.51 -6.84
C TRP A 42 -12.29 -4.83 -5.38
N SER A 43 -13.39 -4.23 -4.89
CA SER A 43 -13.85 -4.46 -3.52
C SER A 43 -14.22 -5.92 -3.25
N ARG A 44 -14.80 -6.61 -4.24
CA ARG A 44 -15.19 -8.03 -4.09
C ARG A 44 -14.00 -8.97 -4.03
N LEU A 45 -12.84 -8.55 -4.53
CA LEU A 45 -11.62 -9.34 -4.47
C LEU A 45 -10.95 -9.29 -3.10
N LEU A 46 -11.37 -8.35 -2.24
CA LEU A 46 -10.80 -8.19 -0.90
C LEU A 46 -11.62 -9.02 0.09
N TYR A 47 -10.92 -9.72 0.97
CA TYR A 47 -11.55 -10.46 2.08
C TYR A 47 -10.50 -10.67 3.18
N PRO A 48 -10.93 -10.81 4.46
CA PRO A 48 -9.97 -10.82 5.57
C PRO A 48 -8.89 -11.88 5.46
N GLU A 49 -9.21 -13.09 5.02
CA GLU A 49 -8.26 -14.19 4.94
C GLU A 49 -7.20 -13.99 3.86
N SER A 50 -7.42 -13.05 2.92
CA SER A 50 -6.47 -12.81 1.83
C SER A 50 -5.11 -12.27 2.31
N TYR A 51 -5.05 -11.77 3.54
CA TYR A 51 -3.81 -11.21 4.10
C TYR A 51 -2.94 -12.26 4.80
N LEU A 52 -3.46 -13.45 5.06
CA LEU A 52 -2.74 -14.47 5.82
C LEU A 52 -1.41 -14.88 5.17
N GLU A 53 -1.40 -15.02 3.86
CA GLU A 53 -0.17 -15.39 3.15
C GLU A 53 0.91 -14.32 3.29
N GLY A 54 0.53 -13.06 3.13
CA GLY A 54 1.46 -11.93 3.32
C GLY A 54 1.98 -11.86 4.74
N ILE A 55 1.12 -12.08 5.73
CA ILE A 55 1.52 -12.11 7.14
C ILE A 55 2.55 -13.22 7.38
N LYS A 56 2.36 -14.37 6.78
CA LYS A 56 3.21 -15.54 6.99
C LYS A 56 4.51 -15.48 6.20
N HIS A 57 4.49 -15.02 4.95
CA HIS A 57 5.61 -15.17 4.01
C HIS A 57 6.22 -13.85 3.51
N LYS A 58 5.62 -12.71 3.80
CA LYS A 58 6.11 -11.41 3.34
C LYS A 58 6.23 -10.45 4.52
N GLU A 59 6.66 -9.24 4.23
CA GLU A 59 6.70 -8.17 5.23
C GLU A 59 5.38 -7.41 5.18
N LEU A 60 4.43 -7.82 6.01
CA LEU A 60 3.15 -7.14 6.15
C LEU A 60 3.12 -6.46 7.53
N TRP A 61 3.04 -5.12 7.51
CA TRP A 61 3.09 -4.27 8.69
C TRP A 61 1.86 -3.41 8.77
N VAL A 62 1.42 -3.12 9.98
CA VAL A 62 0.25 -2.27 10.23
C VAL A 62 0.67 -1.01 10.99
N ALA A 63 -0.11 0.05 10.77
CA ALA A 63 0.03 1.32 11.47
C ALA A 63 -1.17 1.49 12.40
N GLU A 64 -0.91 1.57 13.69
CA GLU A 64 -1.93 1.89 14.68
C GLU A 64 -1.90 3.39 14.98
N TYR A 65 -3.06 4.01 14.87
CA TYR A 65 -3.25 5.41 15.19
C TYR A 65 -4.53 5.53 16.02
N LYS A 66 -4.45 6.15 17.18
CA LYS A 66 -5.56 6.21 18.14
C LYS A 66 -6.05 4.81 18.53
N HIS A 67 -5.12 3.88 18.73
CA HIS A 67 -5.37 2.48 19.14
C HIS A 67 -6.15 1.65 18.11
N LYS A 68 -6.21 2.09 16.86
CA LYS A 68 -6.86 1.35 15.77
C LYS A 68 -5.90 1.20 14.61
N ILE A 69 -5.99 0.08 13.91
CA ILE A 69 -5.25 -0.12 12.66
C ILE A 69 -5.88 0.78 11.61
N GLN A 70 -5.09 1.72 11.10
CA GLN A 70 -5.54 2.73 10.14
C GLN A 70 -4.83 2.62 8.80
N GLY A 71 -3.85 1.74 8.69
CA GLY A 71 -3.13 1.54 7.46
C GLY A 71 -2.21 0.34 7.53
N PHE A 72 -1.70 -0.06 6.38
CA PHE A 72 -0.79 -1.20 6.29
C PHE A 72 0.02 -1.13 5.00
N PHE A 73 1.11 -1.90 4.96
CA PHE A 73 1.79 -2.20 3.71
C PHE A 73 2.14 -3.68 3.64
N GLN A 74 2.33 -4.17 2.43
CA GLN A 74 2.87 -5.49 2.18
C GLN A 74 4.05 -5.36 1.22
N LEU A 75 5.21 -5.79 1.66
CA LEU A 75 6.44 -5.76 0.86
C LEU A 75 6.91 -7.18 0.58
N ASP A 76 7.07 -7.49 -0.70
CA ASP A 76 7.61 -8.76 -1.16
C ASP A 76 9.10 -8.57 -1.44
N ILE A 77 9.94 -9.00 -0.50
CA ILE A 77 11.40 -8.86 -0.60
C ILE A 77 11.93 -9.65 -1.81
N ALA A 78 11.43 -10.86 -2.03
CA ALA A 78 11.90 -11.71 -3.12
C ALA A 78 11.68 -11.07 -4.50
N LYS A 79 10.60 -10.32 -4.66
CA LYS A 79 10.27 -9.65 -5.92
C LYS A 79 10.70 -8.19 -5.96
N ALA A 80 11.24 -7.64 -4.88
CA ALA A 80 11.54 -6.22 -4.73
C ALA A 80 10.31 -5.36 -5.07
N GLU A 81 9.15 -5.76 -4.54
CA GLU A 81 7.88 -5.14 -4.90
C GLU A 81 7.07 -4.77 -3.66
N LEU A 82 6.60 -3.54 -3.62
CA LEU A 82 5.63 -3.10 -2.64
C LEU A 82 4.25 -3.47 -3.19
N ASP A 83 3.69 -4.56 -2.68
CA ASP A 83 2.42 -5.12 -3.17
C ASP A 83 1.22 -4.23 -2.82
N ALA A 84 1.27 -3.58 -1.68
CA ALA A 84 0.16 -2.77 -1.17
C ALA A 84 0.67 -1.75 -0.16
N LEU A 85 0.08 -0.58 -0.18
CA LEU A 85 0.20 0.42 0.87
C LEU A 85 -1.08 1.25 0.86
N TYR A 86 -1.88 1.11 1.90
CA TYR A 86 -3.17 1.79 2.00
C TYR A 86 -3.35 2.38 3.39
N VAL A 87 -4.00 3.54 3.44
CA VAL A 87 -4.35 4.24 4.68
C VAL A 87 -5.84 4.53 4.65
N HIS A 88 -6.50 4.31 5.78
CA HIS A 88 -7.93 4.60 5.92
C HIS A 88 -8.18 6.07 5.54
N PRO A 89 -9.15 6.35 4.64
CA PRO A 89 -9.31 7.71 4.10
C PRO A 89 -9.64 8.78 5.14
N PHE A 90 -10.26 8.40 6.25
CA PHE A 90 -10.61 9.37 7.29
C PHE A 90 -9.43 9.83 8.14
N VAL A 91 -8.26 9.22 7.97
CA VAL A 91 -7.03 9.63 8.68
C VAL A 91 -5.91 10.02 7.71
N HIS A 92 -6.26 10.35 6.46
CA HIS A 92 -5.29 10.87 5.50
C HIS A 92 -4.66 12.18 6.01
N ASN A 93 -3.48 12.49 5.52
CA ASN A 93 -2.72 13.70 5.87
C ASN A 93 -2.27 13.74 7.34
N ARG A 94 -2.12 12.57 7.98
CA ARG A 94 -1.56 12.42 9.34
C ARG A 94 -0.13 11.87 9.32
N GLY A 95 0.48 11.75 8.15
CA GLY A 95 1.83 11.20 8.02
C GLY A 95 1.90 9.68 8.12
N ILE A 96 0.76 8.99 8.20
CA ILE A 96 0.71 7.53 8.34
C ILE A 96 1.28 6.85 7.09
N GLY A 97 0.87 7.31 5.90
CA GLY A 97 1.38 6.75 4.63
C GLY A 97 2.88 6.91 4.50
N THR A 98 3.40 8.07 4.84
CA THR A 98 4.85 8.35 4.80
C THR A 98 5.60 7.46 5.79
N ALA A 99 5.07 7.28 7.01
CA ALA A 99 5.69 6.39 7.99
C ALA A 99 5.72 4.94 7.52
N LEU A 100 4.63 4.47 6.92
CA LEU A 100 4.56 3.12 6.34
C LEU A 100 5.57 2.96 5.20
N LEU A 101 5.63 3.92 4.29
CA LEU A 101 6.56 3.87 3.16
C LEU A 101 8.02 3.86 3.63
N GLN A 102 8.36 4.71 4.60
CA GLN A 102 9.71 4.74 5.16
C GLN A 102 10.08 3.40 5.80
N LYS A 103 9.16 2.77 6.52
CA LYS A 103 9.42 1.46 7.11
C LYS A 103 9.66 0.40 6.03
N ALA A 104 8.84 0.40 4.98
CA ALA A 104 9.02 -0.51 3.85
C ALA A 104 10.38 -0.31 3.18
N GLU A 105 10.77 0.94 2.96
CA GLU A 105 12.07 1.27 2.38
C GLU A 105 13.24 0.82 3.27
N ASN A 106 13.12 1.01 4.58
CA ASN A 106 14.14 0.55 5.52
C ASN A 106 14.30 -0.96 5.49
N LEU A 107 13.20 -1.70 5.46
CA LEU A 107 13.23 -3.16 5.35
C LEU A 107 13.87 -3.61 4.03
N ALA A 108 13.56 -2.93 2.94
CA ALA A 108 14.15 -3.21 1.64
C ALA A 108 15.67 -2.96 1.66
N PHE A 109 16.08 -1.84 2.25
CA PHE A 109 17.50 -1.51 2.39
C PHE A 109 18.24 -2.56 3.24
N GLU A 110 17.66 -2.97 4.35
CA GLU A 110 18.23 -4.00 5.22
C GLU A 110 18.35 -5.36 4.51
N ALA A 111 17.51 -5.61 3.51
CA ALA A 111 17.55 -6.82 2.69
C ALA A 111 18.42 -6.68 1.44
N ASP A 112 19.23 -5.61 1.37
CA ASP A 112 20.17 -5.33 0.26
C ASP A 112 19.48 -5.08 -1.08
N LEU A 113 18.22 -4.66 -1.08
CA LEU A 113 17.54 -4.26 -2.31
C LEU A 113 18.02 -2.87 -2.74
N THR A 114 18.28 -2.70 -4.04
CA THR A 114 18.69 -1.42 -4.61
C THR A 114 17.51 -0.59 -5.12
N PHE A 115 16.35 -1.20 -5.28
CA PHE A 115 15.14 -0.54 -5.68
C PHE A 115 13.92 -1.30 -5.18
N VAL A 116 12.79 -0.62 -5.16
CA VAL A 116 11.47 -1.22 -4.93
C VAL A 116 10.54 -0.71 -6.01
N LYS A 117 9.83 -1.62 -6.63
CA LYS A 117 8.82 -1.25 -7.63
C LYS A 117 7.43 -1.42 -7.05
N LEU A 118 6.47 -0.70 -7.62
CA LEU A 118 5.08 -0.82 -7.22
C LEU A 118 4.14 -0.41 -8.36
N TYR A 119 2.90 -0.87 -8.26
CA TYR A 119 1.82 -0.47 -9.14
C TYR A 119 0.89 0.44 -8.36
N ALA A 120 1.04 1.74 -8.56
CA ALA A 120 0.28 2.75 -7.81
C ALA A 120 -1.10 2.94 -8.41
N SER A 121 -2.13 3.00 -7.56
CA SER A 121 -3.44 3.44 -8.01
C SER A 121 -3.35 4.90 -8.48
N LEU A 122 -4.24 5.29 -9.41
CA LEU A 122 -4.17 6.61 -10.04
C LEU A 122 -4.26 7.76 -9.04
N ASN A 123 -4.98 7.57 -7.95
CA ASN A 123 -5.13 8.59 -6.91
C ASN A 123 -3.92 8.72 -5.97
N SER A 124 -2.99 7.78 -6.00
CA SER A 124 -1.83 7.80 -5.10
C SER A 124 -0.55 8.31 -5.76
N THR A 125 -0.60 8.69 -7.03
CA THR A 125 0.57 9.15 -7.79
C THR A 125 1.29 10.32 -7.11
N TYR A 126 0.52 11.31 -6.65
CA TYR A 126 1.11 12.48 -5.99
C TYR A 126 1.87 12.09 -4.73
N PHE A 127 1.30 11.21 -3.92
CA PHE A 127 1.94 10.72 -2.70
C PHE A 127 3.32 10.10 -3.00
N TYR A 128 3.39 9.23 -4.00
CA TYR A 128 4.66 8.61 -4.36
C TYR A 128 5.63 9.60 -4.99
N HIS A 129 5.10 10.52 -5.80
CA HIS A 129 5.93 11.54 -6.43
C HIS A 129 6.65 12.42 -5.40
N ILE A 130 5.95 12.91 -4.37
CA ILE A 130 6.57 13.72 -3.33
C ILE A 130 7.53 12.92 -2.42
N ASN A 131 7.45 11.59 -2.47
CA ASN A 131 8.37 10.72 -1.74
C ASN A 131 9.49 10.18 -2.66
N HIS A 132 9.76 10.89 -3.76
CA HIS A 132 10.89 10.64 -4.67
C HIS A 132 10.73 9.39 -5.54
N TYR A 133 9.50 8.96 -5.77
CA TYR A 133 9.18 7.94 -6.76
C TYR A 133 8.81 8.64 -8.07
N HIS A 134 9.07 7.98 -9.20
CA HIS A 134 8.61 8.48 -10.48
C HIS A 134 7.96 7.36 -11.28
N THR A 135 6.99 7.73 -12.07
CA THR A 135 6.23 6.81 -12.90
C THR A 135 7.07 6.37 -14.10
N LEU A 136 7.23 5.05 -14.25
CA LEU A 136 7.94 4.47 -15.39
C LEU A 136 7.00 4.24 -16.56
N GLU A 137 5.78 3.74 -16.28
CA GLU A 137 4.78 3.53 -17.33
C GLU A 137 3.38 3.42 -16.72
N LYS A 138 2.37 3.58 -17.59
CA LYS A 138 0.97 3.36 -17.24
C LYS A 138 0.58 1.95 -17.69
N CYS A 139 0.03 1.16 -16.78
CA CYS A 139 -0.27 -0.25 -17.01
C CYS A 139 -1.74 -0.56 -16.89
N GLN A 140 -2.19 -1.57 -17.62
CA GLN A 140 -3.50 -2.19 -17.45
C GLN A 140 -3.29 -3.58 -16.87
N LEU A 141 -3.86 -3.83 -15.71
CA LEU A 141 -3.79 -5.14 -15.06
C LEU A 141 -5.19 -5.73 -14.93
N MET A 142 -5.31 -7.03 -15.11
CA MET A 142 -6.59 -7.73 -14.98
C MET A 142 -6.98 -7.80 -13.50
N LEU A 143 -8.18 -7.33 -13.16
CA LEU A 143 -8.78 -7.55 -11.85
C LEU A 143 -9.48 -8.90 -11.81
N ASP A 144 -10.23 -9.21 -12.87
CA ASP A 144 -10.90 -10.50 -13.06
C ASP A 144 -10.98 -10.80 -14.54
N GLU A 145 -11.78 -11.79 -14.95
CA GLU A 145 -11.91 -12.20 -16.36
C GLU A 145 -12.51 -11.13 -17.27
N GLU A 146 -13.23 -10.16 -16.71
CA GLU A 146 -13.97 -9.16 -17.48
C GLU A 146 -13.46 -7.73 -17.35
N LYS A 147 -12.72 -7.42 -16.27
CA LYS A 147 -12.33 -6.05 -15.93
C LYS A 147 -10.83 -5.88 -15.73
N ASP A 148 -10.31 -4.82 -16.34
CA ASP A 148 -8.93 -4.36 -16.12
C ASP A 148 -8.94 -3.15 -15.21
N ILE A 149 -7.81 -2.93 -14.53
CA ILE A 149 -7.58 -1.70 -13.77
C ILE A 149 -6.33 -1.01 -14.33
N CYS A 150 -6.41 0.31 -14.45
CA CYS A 150 -5.26 1.12 -14.85
C CYS A 150 -4.45 1.50 -13.62
N LEU A 151 -3.17 1.16 -13.62
CA LEU A 151 -2.24 1.44 -12.53
C LEU A 151 -0.98 2.10 -13.10
N LEU A 152 -0.22 2.78 -12.25
CA LEU A 152 1.06 3.36 -12.62
C LEU A 152 2.19 2.53 -12.06
N TYR A 153 3.07 2.06 -12.93
CA TYR A 153 4.28 1.37 -12.53
C TYR A 153 5.31 2.43 -12.12
N THR A 154 5.82 2.35 -10.91
CA THR A 154 6.69 3.38 -10.37
C THR A 154 7.81 2.78 -9.50
N SER A 155 8.87 3.54 -9.32
CA SER A 155 10.00 3.17 -8.48
C SER A 155 10.64 4.43 -7.89
N PRO A 156 11.47 4.31 -6.83
CA PRO A 156 12.20 5.46 -6.31
C PRO A 156 13.10 6.06 -7.38
N SER A 157 13.31 7.37 -7.29
CA SER A 157 14.31 8.03 -8.13
C SER A 157 15.70 7.47 -7.80
N PRO A 158 16.55 7.19 -8.81
CA PRO A 158 17.91 6.70 -8.54
C PRO A 158 18.71 7.61 -7.62
N ARG A 159 18.47 8.90 -7.68
CA ARG A 159 19.17 9.89 -6.86
C ARG A 159 18.78 9.82 -5.38
N ASP A 160 17.51 9.53 -5.11
CA ASP A 160 16.93 9.56 -3.76
C ASP A 160 16.46 8.17 -3.33
N GLY A 161 16.98 7.13 -3.96
CA GLY A 161 16.55 5.76 -3.72
C GLY A 161 16.96 5.20 -2.36
N LEU A 162 16.81 3.89 -2.21
CA LEU A 162 16.98 3.20 -0.93
C LEU A 162 18.38 3.33 -0.32
N LEU A 163 19.35 3.76 -1.09
CA LEU A 163 20.74 3.90 -0.63
C LEU A 163 21.05 5.26 -0.01
N SER A 164 20.14 6.18 -0.10
CA SER A 164 20.32 7.53 0.43
C SER A 164 20.03 7.67 1.92
#